data_5cbf7c94f7b604dff1006dd24d40c45f
#
_entry.id   5cbf7c94f7b604dff1006dd24d40c45f
#
_cell.length_a   1.000
_cell.length_b   1.000
_cell.length_c   1.000
_cell.angle_alpha   90.00
_cell.angle_beta   90.00
_cell.angle_gamma   90.00
#
_symmetry.space_group_name_H-M   'P 1'
#
loop_
_entity.id
_entity.type
_entity.pdbx_description
1 polymer ?
#
loop_
_entity_poly.entity_id
_entity_poly.type
_entity_poly.pdbx_seq_one_letter_code
_entity_poly.pdbx_strand_id
1 'polypeptide(L)'
;MGRKSATFDEVAHLPAGYSYLATRSIRINPQHPPLIKEICALPLLFMGVRMPVDPETLRNTPVSLTYQWGFGKRFLYQQGERNADRILFWGRVPAVLLSLGLAALVMIWAGRLWGGSAALLALFIYVFDPTITAHAQ
;
A
#
# COMPACT_ATOMS: atom_id res chain seq x y z
N MET A 1 -0.05 6.30 15.49
CA MET A 1 -0.47 6.71 14.14
C MET A 1 -1.74 7.53 14.29
N GLY A 2 -1.65 8.86 14.16
CA GLY A 2 -2.81 9.75 14.25
C GLY A 2 -3.74 9.57 13.04
N ARG A 3 -4.97 10.09 13.13
CA ARG A 3 -5.94 10.16 12.05
C ARG A 3 -5.34 10.94 10.86
N LYS A 4 -4.68 10.24 9.95
CA LYS A 4 -4.25 10.81 8.68
C LYS A 4 -5.25 10.38 7.62
N SER A 5 -5.83 11.33 6.92
CA SER A 5 -6.63 11.07 5.71
C SER A 5 -5.81 10.27 4.69
N ALA A 6 -6.50 9.57 3.79
CA ALA A 6 -5.85 8.90 2.67
C ALA A 6 -5.03 9.91 1.86
N THR A 7 -3.80 9.55 1.51
CA THR A 7 -3.04 10.29 0.50
C THR A 7 -3.68 10.10 -0.86
N PHE A 8 -3.38 10.98 -1.80
CA PHE A 8 -3.95 10.91 -3.15
C PHE A 8 -3.75 9.52 -3.77
N ASP A 9 -2.55 8.98 -3.70
CA ASP A 9 -2.20 7.68 -4.29
C ASP A 9 -2.81 6.49 -3.56
N GLU A 10 -2.96 6.54 -2.25
CA GLU A 10 -3.60 5.46 -1.48
C GLU A 10 -5.05 5.23 -1.89
N VAL A 11 -5.77 6.29 -2.27
CA VAL A 11 -7.16 6.18 -2.76
C VAL A 11 -7.25 5.33 -4.03
N ALA A 12 -6.21 5.33 -4.87
CA ALA A 12 -6.19 4.54 -6.09
C ALA A 12 -5.53 3.17 -5.90
N HIS A 13 -4.37 3.12 -5.22
CA HIS A 13 -3.52 1.94 -5.17
C HIS A 13 -4.04 0.83 -4.24
N LEU A 14 -4.47 1.18 -3.04
CA LEU A 14 -4.93 0.19 -2.05
C LEU A 14 -6.22 -0.53 -2.50
N PRO A 15 -7.28 0.19 -2.95
CA PRO A 15 -8.46 -0.45 -3.52
C PRO A 15 -8.19 -1.25 -4.79
N ALA A 16 -7.26 -0.79 -5.65
CA ALA A 16 -6.85 -1.55 -6.82
C ALA A 16 -6.19 -2.88 -6.42
N GLY A 17 -5.26 -2.87 -5.47
CA GLY A 17 -4.63 -4.08 -4.96
C GLY A 17 -5.65 -5.08 -4.41
N TYR A 18 -6.62 -4.60 -3.63
CA TYR A 18 -7.70 -5.45 -3.15
C TYR A 18 -8.55 -6.04 -4.28
N SER A 19 -8.87 -5.23 -5.30
CA SER A 19 -9.61 -5.71 -6.46
C SER A 19 -8.85 -6.80 -7.24
N TYR A 20 -7.51 -6.70 -7.34
CA TYR A 20 -6.69 -7.70 -8.02
C TYR A 20 -6.75 -9.05 -7.30
N LEU A 21 -6.62 -9.04 -5.98
CA LEU A 21 -6.73 -10.26 -5.15
C LEU A 21 -8.12 -10.88 -5.25
N ALA A 22 -9.17 -10.07 -5.26
CA ALA A 22 -10.55 -10.54 -5.31
C ALA A 22 -10.99 -11.02 -6.69
N THR A 23 -10.51 -10.36 -7.77
CA THR A 23 -10.99 -10.62 -9.15
C THR A 23 -9.97 -11.33 -10.03
N ARG A 24 -8.70 -11.41 -9.60
CA ARG A 24 -7.56 -11.86 -10.42
C ARG A 24 -7.40 -11.06 -11.72
N SER A 25 -7.72 -9.77 -11.68
CA SER A 25 -7.70 -8.88 -12.83
C SER A 25 -7.13 -7.51 -12.46
N ILE A 26 -6.13 -7.03 -13.21
CA ILE A 26 -5.39 -5.78 -12.95
C ILE A 26 -6.00 -4.56 -13.67
N ARG A 27 -7.33 -4.49 -13.83
CA ARG A 27 -7.99 -3.48 -14.67
C ARG A 27 -8.09 -2.10 -14.03
N ILE A 28 -8.19 -2.01 -12.69
CA ILE A 28 -8.48 -0.75 -12.00
C ILE A 28 -7.34 0.25 -12.11
N ASN A 29 -6.09 -0.22 -12.00
CA ASN A 29 -4.90 0.64 -12.07
C ASN A 29 -3.75 -0.13 -12.74
N PRO A 30 -3.79 -0.37 -14.06
CA PRO A 30 -2.80 -1.20 -14.75
C PRO A 30 -1.46 -0.50 -14.98
N GLN A 31 -1.35 0.81 -14.77
CA GLN A 31 -0.15 1.61 -15.06
C GLN A 31 1.04 1.31 -14.14
N HIS A 32 0.78 0.81 -12.94
CA HIS A 32 1.81 0.57 -11.94
C HIS A 32 1.87 -0.92 -11.59
N PRO A 33 3.07 -1.46 -11.27
CA PRO A 33 3.26 -2.86 -10.91
C PRO A 33 2.28 -3.31 -9.81
N PRO A 34 1.67 -4.50 -9.94
CA PRO A 34 0.62 -4.95 -9.03
C PRO A 34 1.14 -5.40 -7.66
N LEU A 35 2.36 -5.92 -7.58
CA LEU A 35 2.89 -6.64 -6.41
C LEU A 35 2.74 -5.87 -5.08
N ILE A 36 3.20 -4.63 -5.03
CA ILE A 36 3.13 -3.82 -3.80
C ILE A 36 1.68 -3.51 -3.42
N LYS A 37 0.82 -3.25 -4.40
CA LYS A 37 -0.61 -3.01 -4.17
C LYS A 37 -1.28 -4.25 -3.55
N GLU A 38 -0.97 -5.43 -4.08
CA GLU A 38 -1.48 -6.69 -3.57
C GLU A 38 -0.97 -6.99 -2.17
N ILE A 39 0.32 -6.81 -1.90
CA ILE A 39 0.92 -6.98 -0.58
C ILE A 39 0.25 -6.05 0.45
N CYS A 40 0.05 -4.77 0.11
CA CYS A 40 -0.63 -3.82 0.98
C CYS A 40 -2.11 -4.16 1.20
N ALA A 41 -2.76 -4.81 0.24
CA ALA A 41 -4.15 -5.21 0.33
C ALA A 41 -4.38 -6.56 1.04
N LEU A 42 -3.35 -7.40 1.22
CA LEU A 42 -3.48 -8.71 1.87
C LEU A 42 -4.19 -8.66 3.24
N PRO A 43 -3.87 -7.75 4.18
CA PRO A 43 -4.56 -7.70 5.46
C PRO A 43 -6.06 -7.44 5.33
N LEU A 44 -6.48 -6.75 4.28
CA LEU A 44 -7.88 -6.38 4.06
C LEU A 44 -8.76 -7.60 3.72
N LEU A 45 -8.18 -8.68 3.18
CA LEU A 45 -8.90 -9.93 2.92
C LEU A 45 -9.45 -10.55 4.22
N PHE A 46 -8.71 -10.40 5.32
CA PHE A 46 -9.11 -10.92 6.64
C PHE A 46 -10.08 -9.99 7.38
N MET A 47 -10.25 -8.76 6.89
CA MET A 47 -11.14 -7.77 7.50
C MET A 47 -12.58 -7.83 6.99
N GLY A 48 -12.87 -8.65 5.99
CA GLY A 48 -14.20 -8.73 5.37
C GLY A 48 -14.65 -7.43 4.70
N VAL A 49 -13.70 -6.68 4.13
CA VAL A 49 -13.98 -5.41 3.43
C VAL A 49 -14.86 -5.69 2.23
N ARG A 50 -15.96 -4.93 2.10
CA ARG A 50 -16.89 -5.11 0.99
C ARG A 50 -16.43 -4.35 -0.25
N MET A 51 -16.51 -5.03 -1.40
CA MET A 51 -16.29 -4.39 -2.69
C MET A 51 -17.46 -3.45 -3.02
N PRO A 52 -17.20 -2.23 -3.53
CA PRO A 52 -18.27 -1.30 -3.94
C PRO A 52 -18.96 -1.71 -5.24
N VAL A 53 -18.38 -2.65 -5.97
CA VAL A 53 -18.87 -3.17 -7.25
C VAL A 53 -18.67 -4.67 -7.28
N ASP A 54 -19.60 -5.38 -7.87
CA ASP A 54 -19.52 -6.82 -8.05
C ASP A 54 -18.25 -7.24 -8.82
N PRO A 55 -17.54 -8.32 -8.39
CA PRO A 55 -16.31 -8.79 -9.03
C PRO A 55 -16.44 -9.09 -10.53
N GLU A 56 -17.58 -9.61 -10.96
CA GLU A 56 -17.83 -9.91 -12.37
C GLU A 56 -17.96 -8.63 -13.20
N THR A 57 -18.69 -7.65 -12.70
CA THR A 57 -18.78 -6.31 -13.30
C THR A 57 -17.41 -5.67 -13.44
N LEU A 58 -16.53 -5.79 -12.43
CA LEU A 58 -15.18 -5.25 -12.51
C LEU A 58 -14.32 -5.93 -13.59
N ARG A 59 -14.46 -7.24 -13.77
CA ARG A 59 -13.76 -7.96 -14.84
C ARG A 59 -14.14 -7.49 -16.24
N ASN A 60 -15.38 -7.03 -16.41
CA ASN A 60 -15.94 -6.58 -17.68
C ASN A 60 -15.84 -5.04 -17.86
N THR A 61 -15.46 -4.30 -16.81
CA THR A 61 -15.32 -2.84 -16.88
C THR A 61 -14.14 -2.47 -17.79
N PRO A 62 -14.33 -1.54 -18.75
CA PRO A 62 -13.23 -1.02 -19.56
C PRO A 62 -12.14 -0.39 -18.69
N VAL A 63 -10.88 -0.57 -19.10
CA VAL A 63 -9.75 0.08 -18.43
C VAL A 63 -9.87 1.59 -18.59
N SER A 64 -9.96 2.31 -17.49
CA SER A 64 -10.08 3.77 -17.47
C SER A 64 -9.24 4.37 -16.35
N LEU A 65 -8.40 5.33 -16.69
CA LEU A 65 -7.54 6.03 -15.75
C LEU A 65 -8.33 6.85 -14.73
N THR A 66 -9.51 7.31 -15.10
CA THR A 66 -10.37 8.12 -14.23
C THR A 66 -11.18 7.25 -13.27
N TYR A 67 -11.53 6.03 -13.69
CA TYR A 67 -12.37 5.12 -12.92
C TYR A 67 -11.77 4.74 -11.56
N GLN A 68 -10.44 4.59 -11.49
CA GLN A 68 -9.73 4.23 -10.26
C GLN A 68 -10.04 5.14 -9.07
N TRP A 69 -10.20 6.44 -9.30
CA TRP A 69 -10.49 7.42 -8.25
C TRP A 69 -11.90 7.30 -7.70
N GLY A 70 -12.87 7.14 -8.58
CA GLY A 70 -14.28 6.93 -8.20
C GLY A 70 -14.45 5.60 -7.46
N PHE A 71 -13.82 4.53 -7.95
CA PHE A 71 -13.80 3.23 -7.30
C PHE A 71 -13.16 3.30 -5.91
N GLY A 72 -11.99 3.93 -5.82
CA GLY A 72 -11.25 4.04 -4.56
C GLY A 72 -11.99 4.83 -3.49
N LYS A 73 -12.60 5.95 -3.85
CA LYS A 73 -13.45 6.73 -2.92
C LYS A 73 -14.62 5.89 -2.39
N ARG A 74 -15.32 5.17 -3.27
CA ARG A 74 -16.41 4.29 -2.85
C ARG A 74 -15.91 3.17 -1.93
N PHE A 75 -14.80 2.53 -2.29
CA PHE A 75 -14.21 1.45 -1.51
C PHE A 75 -13.86 1.90 -0.08
N LEU A 76 -13.23 3.05 0.07
CA LEU A 76 -12.79 3.56 1.37
C LEU A 76 -13.96 4.08 2.21
N TYR A 77 -14.82 4.91 1.64
CA TYR A 77 -15.78 5.71 2.42
C TYR A 77 -17.22 5.19 2.41
N GLN A 78 -17.59 4.30 1.50
CA GLN A 78 -18.95 3.74 1.45
C GLN A 78 -19.31 2.91 2.67
N GLN A 79 -18.30 2.39 3.39
CA GLN A 79 -18.46 1.59 4.60
C GLN A 79 -18.38 2.40 5.91
N GLY A 80 -18.35 3.72 5.81
CA GLY A 80 -18.24 4.66 6.93
C GLY A 80 -16.78 5.05 7.26
N GLU A 81 -16.60 6.25 7.79
CA GLU A 81 -15.28 6.84 8.06
C GLU A 81 -14.42 6.00 9.00
N ARG A 82 -15.02 5.41 10.04
CA ARG A 82 -14.29 4.55 11.00
C ARG A 82 -13.69 3.32 10.32
N ASN A 83 -14.37 2.78 9.32
CA ASN A 83 -13.85 1.66 8.55
C ASN A 83 -12.77 2.11 7.56
N ALA A 84 -12.88 3.30 6.99
CA ALA A 84 -11.83 3.88 6.15
C ALA A 84 -10.50 4.02 6.91
N ASP A 85 -10.53 4.54 8.15
CA ASP A 85 -9.33 4.64 9.00
C ASP A 85 -8.68 3.27 9.26
N ARG A 86 -9.49 2.24 9.50
CA ARG A 86 -9.00 0.86 9.71
C ARG A 86 -8.41 0.27 8.44
N ILE A 87 -9.06 0.47 7.30
CA ILE A 87 -8.58 0.00 5.99
C ILE A 87 -7.22 0.64 5.68
N LEU A 88 -7.09 1.95 5.85
CA LEU A 88 -5.83 2.67 5.63
C LEU A 88 -4.74 2.21 6.59
N PHE A 89 -5.06 2.05 7.88
CA PHE A 89 -4.09 1.57 8.86
C PHE A 89 -3.52 0.20 8.47
N TRP A 90 -4.38 -0.78 8.19
CA TRP A 90 -3.94 -2.13 7.84
C TRP A 90 -3.30 -2.20 6.47
N GLY A 91 -3.69 -1.36 5.53
CA GLY A 91 -3.04 -1.23 4.22
C GLY A 91 -1.61 -0.68 4.30
N ARG A 92 -1.32 0.16 5.29
CA ARG A 92 0.03 0.73 5.53
C ARG A 92 0.97 -0.23 6.26
N VAL A 93 0.44 -1.15 7.06
CA VAL A 93 1.28 -2.09 7.85
C VAL A 93 2.28 -2.87 6.99
N PRO A 94 1.92 -3.48 5.85
CA PRO A 94 2.89 -4.17 5.00
C PRO A 94 3.98 -3.25 4.44
N ALA A 95 3.63 -2.02 4.05
CA ALA A 95 4.62 -1.05 3.55
C ALA A 95 5.65 -0.69 4.64
N VAL A 96 5.20 -0.46 5.87
CA VAL A 96 6.08 -0.23 7.03
C VAL A 96 6.98 -1.44 7.28
N LEU A 97 6.43 -2.66 7.26
CA LEU A 97 7.22 -3.88 7.47
C LEU A 97 8.27 -4.08 6.37
N LEU A 98 7.93 -3.80 5.12
CA LEU A 98 8.89 -3.84 4.00
C LEU A 98 10.00 -2.80 4.18
N SER A 99 9.66 -1.58 4.59
CA SER A 99 10.65 -0.54 4.87
C SER A 99 11.59 -0.91 6.01
N LEU A 100 11.07 -1.49 7.09
CA LEU A 100 11.89 -2.00 8.20
C LEU A 100 12.80 -3.15 7.77
N GLY A 101 12.29 -4.06 6.94
CA GLY A 101 13.07 -5.14 6.37
C GLY A 101 14.22 -4.63 5.49
N LEU A 102 13.95 -3.60 4.68
CA LEU A 102 14.97 -2.96 3.85
C LEU A 102 16.00 -2.22 4.72
N ALA A 103 15.58 -1.51 5.76
CA ALA A 103 16.49 -0.87 6.72
C ALA A 103 17.45 -1.89 7.36
N ALA A 104 16.91 -3.03 7.82
CA ALA A 104 17.72 -4.11 8.39
C ALA A 104 18.71 -4.69 7.36
N LEU A 105 18.27 -4.91 6.12
CA LEU A 105 19.12 -5.40 5.04
C LEU A 105 20.27 -4.44 4.74
N VAL A 106 19.98 -3.14 4.61
CA VAL A 106 20.97 -2.08 4.37
C VAL A 106 21.99 -2.04 5.51
N MET A 107 21.52 -2.07 6.75
CA MET A 107 22.39 -2.08 7.94
C MET A 107 23.30 -3.30 7.98
N ILE A 108 22.74 -4.49 7.76
CA ILE A 108 23.54 -5.76 7.77
C ILE A 108 24.57 -5.75 6.64
N TRP A 109 24.18 -5.32 5.47
CA TRP A 109 25.09 -5.30 4.31
C TRP A 109 26.23 -4.30 4.49
N ALA A 110 25.92 -3.06 4.90
CA ALA A 110 26.96 -2.07 5.21
C ALA A 110 27.93 -2.56 6.30
N GLY A 111 27.39 -3.19 7.34
CA GLY A 111 28.18 -3.74 8.43
C GLY A 111 29.13 -4.87 8.01
N ARG A 112 28.67 -5.74 7.10
CA ARG A 112 29.51 -6.84 6.56
C ARG A 112 30.61 -6.34 5.64
N LEU A 113 30.39 -5.26 4.89
CA LEU A 113 31.35 -4.73 3.93
C LEU A 113 32.38 -3.80 4.56
N TRP A 114 31.96 -2.95 5.51
CA TRP A 114 32.80 -1.86 6.03
C TRP A 114 32.78 -1.73 7.57
N GLY A 115 32.16 -2.67 8.27
CA GLY A 115 32.16 -2.71 9.74
C GLY A 115 31.02 -1.93 10.39
N GLY A 116 30.98 -1.95 11.74
CA GLY A 116 29.83 -1.48 12.53
C GLY A 116 29.53 0.03 12.40
N SER A 117 30.56 0.85 12.25
CA SER A 117 30.37 2.31 12.05
C SER A 117 29.66 2.61 10.73
N ALA A 118 29.98 1.88 9.68
CA ALA A 118 29.29 2.01 8.39
C ALA A 118 27.84 1.53 8.46
N ALA A 119 27.56 0.46 9.23
CA ALA A 119 26.19 0.01 9.46
C ALA A 119 25.32 1.09 10.12
N LEU A 120 25.85 1.74 11.16
CA LEU A 120 25.15 2.81 11.87
C LEU A 120 24.93 4.03 10.98
N LEU A 121 25.94 4.42 10.19
CA LEU A 121 25.84 5.54 9.26
C LEU A 121 24.80 5.25 8.17
N ALA A 122 24.81 4.05 7.60
CA ALA A 122 23.84 3.64 6.57
C ALA A 122 22.41 3.64 7.12
N LEU A 123 22.21 3.12 8.33
CA LEU A 123 20.91 3.16 9.00
C LEU A 123 20.47 4.61 9.30
N PHE A 124 21.39 5.46 9.75
CA PHE A 124 21.11 6.87 9.99
C PHE A 124 20.63 7.57 8.72
N ILE A 125 21.36 7.42 7.62
CA ILE A 125 20.98 8.01 6.33
C ILE A 125 19.60 7.49 5.89
N TYR A 126 19.37 6.17 6.00
CA TYR A 126 18.09 5.55 5.64
C TYR A 126 16.90 6.12 6.42
N VAL A 127 17.03 6.24 7.74
CA VAL A 127 15.93 6.71 8.62
C VAL A 127 15.63 8.19 8.42
N PHE A 128 16.65 8.99 8.12
CA PHE A 128 16.48 10.44 7.93
C PHE A 128 16.28 10.85 6.46
N ASP A 129 16.23 9.88 5.52
CA ASP A 129 15.85 10.19 4.14
C ASP A 129 14.35 10.53 4.07
N PRO A 130 13.99 11.76 3.64
CA PRO A 130 12.60 12.20 3.60
C PRO A 130 11.76 11.41 2.59
N THR A 131 12.38 10.92 1.51
CA THR A 131 11.68 10.14 0.49
C THR A 131 11.29 8.78 1.04
N ILE A 132 12.22 8.10 1.71
CA ILE A 132 11.96 6.78 2.33
C ILE A 132 10.87 6.90 3.40
N THR A 133 10.99 7.89 4.29
CA THR A 133 10.00 8.11 5.35
C THR A 133 8.62 8.50 4.84
N ALA A 134 8.54 9.26 3.75
CA ALA A 134 7.27 9.62 3.12
C ALA A 134 6.56 8.42 2.49
N HIS A 135 7.30 7.48 1.88
CA HIS A 135 6.73 6.31 1.20
C HIS A 135 6.50 5.10 2.14
N ALA A 136 7.04 5.13 3.35
CA ALA A 136 6.85 4.08 4.36
C ALA A 136 5.57 4.24 5.20
N GLN A 137 4.77 5.28 4.96
CA GLN A 137 3.56 5.60 5.75
C GLN A 137 2.27 5.21 5.04
#